data_d01c2052ed8aa071f63685a39d5a4fbc
#
_entry.id   d01c2052ed8aa071f63685a39d5a4fbc
#
_cell.length_a   1.000
_cell.length_b   1.000
_cell.length_c   1.000
_cell.angle_alpha   90.00
_cell.angle_beta   90.00
_cell.angle_gamma   90.00
#
_symmetry.space_group_name_H-M   'P 1'
#
loop_
_entity.id
_entity.type
_entity.pdbx_description
1 polymer ?
#
loop_
_entity_poly.entity_id
_entity_poly.type
_entity_poly.pdbx_seq_one_letter_code
_entity_poly.pdbx_strand_id
1 'polypeptide(L)'
;IADLSTAAQNQTYTVRGVITADYRYANGFSGFYVQTPDTKARANISNAIFVYIPNSSAVKGGQVGDEVILRGRLTTYQNQLQLDQLQQDIQTCNSNMANQVQPISLELPFASLTGGSTHSPQRYQGMLVKLPQTLTVSENYNYGRYGELSLSLGRLYIPTNLYPALSPEAKALAQKNLLSKIIFDDGYNNQNRTPWLPTNFSAANTLRSGYQLKNAEGILEYRFNGWRVQPVLGRNQPEVITQTNPRQSVITKNANHIRVASFNVLNYDNGATGFP
;
A
#
# COMPACT_ATOMS: atom_id res chain seq x y z
N ILE A 1 11.92 11.68 15.96
CA ILE A 1 12.00 10.85 14.72
C ILE A 1 12.32 11.76 13.53
N ALA A 2 11.60 12.84 13.35
CA ALA A 2 11.77 13.74 12.19
C ALA A 2 13.23 14.14 11.90
N ASP A 3 14.06 14.33 12.92
CA ASP A 3 15.46 14.71 12.77
C ASP A 3 16.34 13.63 12.11
N LEU A 4 15.86 12.38 12.09
CA LEU A 4 16.59 11.27 11.50
C LEU A 4 16.72 11.37 9.97
N SER A 5 15.87 12.17 9.32
CA SER A 5 15.94 12.40 7.87
C SER A 5 17.25 13.05 7.41
N THR A 6 17.91 13.79 8.29
CA THR A 6 19.20 14.46 8.04
C THR A 6 20.34 13.91 8.90
N ALA A 7 20.06 12.88 9.70
CA ALA A 7 21.04 12.29 10.60
C ALA A 7 22.04 11.39 9.87
N ALA A 8 23.22 11.22 10.43
CA ALA A 8 24.27 10.38 9.87
C ALA A 8 23.84 8.91 9.84
N GLN A 9 23.99 8.28 8.68
CA GLN A 9 23.72 6.85 8.50
C GLN A 9 24.72 5.99 9.28
N ASN A 10 24.31 4.77 9.61
CA ASN A 10 25.11 3.79 10.35
C ASN A 10 25.52 4.22 11.77
N GLN A 11 24.88 5.24 12.32
CA GLN A 11 25.00 5.63 13.72
C GLN A 11 23.80 5.13 14.52
N THR A 12 24.02 4.98 15.83
CA THR A 12 22.97 4.54 16.76
C THR A 12 22.20 5.73 17.30
N TYR A 13 20.87 5.68 17.19
CA TYR A 13 19.97 6.71 17.69
C TYR A 13 18.92 6.13 18.64
N THR A 14 18.50 6.95 19.58
CA THR A 14 17.34 6.67 20.44
C THR A 14 16.14 7.41 19.89
N VAL A 15 15.04 6.70 19.72
CA VAL A 15 13.75 7.27 19.29
C VAL A 15 12.67 6.98 20.31
N ARG A 16 11.69 7.88 20.37
CA ARG A 16 10.47 7.71 21.14
C ARG A 16 9.27 7.97 20.24
N GLY A 17 8.24 7.15 20.36
CA GLY A 17 7.00 7.31 19.61
C GLY A 17 6.01 6.18 19.88
N VAL A 18 4.86 6.25 19.21
CA VAL A 18 3.78 5.26 19.32
C VAL A 18 3.92 4.23 18.21
N ILE A 19 3.81 2.95 18.52
CA ILE A 19 3.73 1.88 17.52
C ILE A 19 2.38 2.01 16.80
N THR A 20 2.43 2.30 15.50
CA THR A 20 1.24 2.52 14.67
C THR A 20 0.81 1.29 13.88
N ALA A 21 1.76 0.41 13.55
CA ALA A 21 1.51 -0.84 12.83
C ALA A 21 2.57 -1.88 13.16
N ASP A 22 2.18 -3.14 13.25
CA ASP A 22 3.07 -4.27 13.55
C ASP A 22 2.97 -5.34 12.46
N TYR A 23 4.10 -5.61 11.81
CA TYR A 23 4.27 -6.61 10.76
C TYR A 23 5.27 -7.71 11.17
N ARG A 24 5.41 -7.98 12.47
CA ARG A 24 6.25 -9.06 13.01
C ARG A 24 5.60 -10.43 12.95
N TYR A 25 4.41 -10.53 12.39
CA TYR A 25 3.73 -11.82 12.17
C TYR A 25 4.39 -12.62 11.04
N ALA A 26 4.04 -13.90 10.94
CA ALA A 26 4.58 -14.80 9.91
C ALA A 26 4.33 -14.27 8.50
N ASN A 27 5.40 -14.19 7.71
CA ASN A 27 5.41 -13.61 6.37
C ASN A 27 5.10 -12.10 6.29
N GLY A 28 5.09 -11.39 7.40
CA GLY A 28 5.10 -9.92 7.43
C GLY A 28 6.49 -9.34 7.13
N PHE A 29 6.68 -8.07 7.44
CA PHE A 29 7.91 -7.34 7.08
C PHE A 29 9.02 -7.45 8.13
N SER A 30 8.86 -8.32 9.14
CA SER A 30 9.82 -8.50 10.25
C SER A 30 10.10 -7.20 11.00
N GLY A 31 9.08 -6.39 11.26
CA GLY A 31 9.24 -5.11 11.94
C GLY A 31 7.93 -4.41 12.21
N PHE A 32 8.02 -3.18 12.65
CA PHE A 32 6.88 -2.34 12.97
C PHE A 32 7.18 -0.86 12.70
N TYR A 33 6.14 -0.04 12.60
CA TYR A 33 6.27 1.39 12.44
C TYR A 33 6.06 2.11 13.77
N VAL A 34 6.91 3.12 14.01
CA VAL A 34 6.81 4.03 15.14
C VAL A 34 6.63 5.45 14.63
N GLN A 35 5.63 6.16 15.17
CA GLN A 35 5.32 7.53 14.79
C GLN A 35 5.30 8.44 16.01
N THR A 36 5.82 9.65 15.86
CA THR A 36 5.74 10.71 16.87
C THR A 36 4.28 11.08 17.10
N PRO A 37 3.81 11.22 18.37
CA PRO A 37 2.48 11.75 18.67
C PRO A 37 2.18 13.07 17.94
N ASP A 38 0.94 13.28 17.51
CA ASP A 38 0.54 14.44 16.70
C ASP A 38 0.88 15.77 17.35
N THR A 39 0.75 15.86 18.67
CA THR A 39 1.08 17.06 19.47
C THR A 39 2.57 17.45 19.46
N LYS A 40 3.44 16.50 19.02
CA LYS A 40 4.89 16.68 18.96
C LYS A 40 5.42 16.53 17.53
N ALA A 41 4.54 16.33 16.54
CA ALA A 41 4.90 16.14 15.16
C ALA A 41 5.45 17.42 14.55
N ARG A 42 6.48 17.29 13.72
CA ARG A 42 7.07 18.42 12.98
C ARG A 42 6.42 18.57 11.62
N ALA A 43 6.20 19.82 11.21
CA ALA A 43 5.63 20.11 9.91
C ALA A 43 6.63 19.80 8.76
N ASN A 44 6.09 19.49 7.59
CA ASN A 44 6.82 19.34 6.32
C ASN A 44 7.83 18.20 6.23
N ILE A 45 7.78 17.25 7.15
CA ILE A 45 8.68 16.08 7.18
C ILE A 45 7.96 14.87 7.74
N SER A 46 8.40 13.66 7.41
CA SER A 46 7.89 12.45 8.04
C SER A 46 8.24 12.42 9.53
N ASN A 47 7.28 12.01 10.32
CA ASN A 47 7.39 11.83 11.77
C ASN A 47 7.37 10.35 12.16
N ALA A 48 7.66 9.44 11.23
CA ALA A 48 7.63 8.00 11.45
C ALA A 48 8.89 7.32 10.95
N ILE A 49 9.16 6.13 11.49
CA ILE A 49 10.28 5.29 11.09
C ILE A 49 9.89 3.82 11.17
N PHE A 50 10.41 3.01 10.26
CA PHE A 50 10.32 1.57 10.35
C PHE A 50 11.40 1.02 11.29
N VAL A 51 11.05 0.04 12.09
CA VAL A 51 11.96 -0.67 13.00
C VAL A 51 12.04 -2.11 12.54
N TYR A 52 13.19 -2.49 11.99
CA TYR A 52 13.42 -3.82 11.44
C TYR A 52 13.98 -4.76 12.50
N ILE A 53 13.35 -5.92 12.68
CA ILE A 53 13.70 -6.96 13.63
C ILE A 53 13.70 -8.30 12.90
N PRO A 54 14.81 -8.71 12.27
CA PRO A 54 14.87 -9.94 11.45
C PRO A 54 14.61 -11.22 12.26
N ASN A 55 14.87 -11.16 13.56
CA ASN A 55 14.55 -12.24 14.48
C ASN A 55 13.70 -11.68 15.64
N SER A 56 12.38 -11.76 15.49
CA SER A 56 11.43 -11.23 16.46
C SER A 56 11.49 -11.93 17.83
N SER A 57 12.14 -13.10 17.92
CA SER A 57 12.34 -13.77 19.20
C SER A 57 13.49 -13.19 20.02
N ALA A 58 14.40 -12.44 19.38
CA ALA A 58 15.56 -11.83 20.04
C ALA A 58 15.24 -10.47 20.69
N VAL A 59 14.16 -9.80 20.26
CA VAL A 59 13.73 -8.49 20.78
C VAL A 59 12.26 -8.58 21.15
N LYS A 60 11.96 -8.39 22.40
CA LYS A 60 10.60 -8.54 22.96
C LYS A 60 9.96 -7.21 23.28
N GLY A 61 8.65 -7.22 23.45
CA GLY A 61 7.83 -6.11 23.90
C GLY A 61 7.24 -5.26 22.79
N GLY A 62 6.48 -4.25 23.18
CA GLY A 62 5.77 -3.31 22.33
C GLY A 62 4.66 -3.93 21.51
N GLN A 63 3.51 -3.32 21.54
CA GLN A 63 2.34 -3.65 20.71
C GLN A 63 1.77 -2.38 20.09
N VAL A 64 0.91 -2.50 19.09
CA VAL A 64 0.24 -1.35 18.48
C VAL A 64 -0.49 -0.54 19.54
N GLY A 65 -0.23 0.76 19.57
CA GLY A 65 -0.75 1.69 20.57
C GLY A 65 0.16 1.91 21.78
N ASP A 66 1.27 1.20 21.92
CA ASP A 66 2.26 1.50 22.95
C ASP A 66 3.15 2.68 22.53
N GLU A 67 3.36 3.64 23.43
CA GLU A 67 4.47 4.59 23.33
C GLU A 67 5.74 3.92 23.82
N VAL A 68 6.76 3.87 22.98
CA VAL A 68 7.99 3.11 23.23
C VAL A 68 9.23 3.97 23.10
N ILE A 69 10.31 3.56 23.78
CA ILE A 69 11.68 4.03 23.55
C ILE A 69 12.48 2.89 22.95
N LEU A 70 13.21 3.18 21.88
CA LEU A 70 14.00 2.25 21.09
C LEU A 70 15.37 2.83 20.86
N ARG A 71 16.40 1.98 20.85
CA ARG A 71 17.74 2.34 20.46
C ARG A 71 18.27 1.38 19.42
N GLY A 72 18.58 1.91 18.23
CA GLY A 72 19.01 1.11 17.09
C GLY A 72 19.88 1.90 16.12
N ARG A 73 20.47 1.19 15.17
CA ARG A 73 21.28 1.77 14.11
C ARG A 73 20.39 2.32 13.00
N LEU A 74 20.62 3.57 12.58
CA LEU A 74 19.92 4.18 11.47
C LEU A 74 20.49 3.70 10.15
N THR A 75 19.63 3.14 9.31
CA THR A 75 19.97 2.68 7.95
C THR A 75 18.90 3.08 6.95
N THR A 76 19.17 2.85 5.67
CA THR A 76 18.20 3.01 4.59
C THR A 76 18.03 1.68 3.84
N TYR A 77 16.81 1.25 3.66
CA TYR A 77 16.47 0.09 2.84
C TYR A 77 15.34 0.46 1.86
N GLN A 78 15.53 0.22 0.58
CA GLN A 78 14.61 0.57 -0.50
C GLN A 78 14.06 2.02 -0.41
N ASN A 79 14.96 3.00 -0.22
CA ASN A 79 14.66 4.42 -0.05
C ASN A 79 13.79 4.76 1.17
N GLN A 80 13.69 3.87 2.14
CA GLN A 80 13.02 4.10 3.41
C GLN A 80 14.02 4.07 4.56
N LEU A 81 13.97 5.09 5.42
CA LEU A 81 14.72 5.10 6.67
C LEU A 81 14.19 4.02 7.60
N GLN A 82 15.10 3.30 8.23
CA GLN A 82 14.77 2.32 9.25
C GLN A 82 15.79 2.31 10.39
N LEU A 83 15.34 1.84 11.56
CA LEU A 83 16.24 1.38 12.61
C LEU A 83 16.41 -0.13 12.49
N ASP A 84 17.63 -0.59 12.56
CA ASP A 84 17.97 -1.99 12.69
C ASP A 84 18.89 -2.25 13.88
N GLN A 85 19.27 -3.50 14.12
CA GLN A 85 20.20 -3.90 15.19
C GLN A 85 19.84 -3.24 16.53
N LEU A 86 18.58 -3.40 16.96
CA LEU A 86 18.17 -2.92 18.28
C LEU A 86 19.08 -3.50 19.36
N GLN A 87 19.55 -2.63 20.24
CA GLN A 87 20.54 -2.99 21.27
C GLN A 87 19.93 -3.57 22.53
N GLN A 88 18.62 -3.49 22.68
CA GLN A 88 17.88 -3.97 23.86
C GLN A 88 16.41 -4.21 23.51
N ASP A 89 15.70 -4.84 24.43
CA ASP A 89 14.25 -5.01 24.34
C ASP A 89 13.51 -3.66 24.27
N ILE A 90 12.32 -3.70 23.67
CA ILE A 90 11.47 -2.53 23.50
C ILE A 90 10.96 -2.07 24.85
N GLN A 91 11.29 -0.85 25.24
CA GLN A 91 10.79 -0.24 26.46
C GLN A 91 9.44 0.43 26.22
N THR A 92 8.36 -0.13 26.80
CA THR A 92 7.05 0.52 26.81
C THR A 92 7.02 1.59 27.89
N CYS A 93 6.78 2.84 27.50
CA CYS A 93 6.63 3.98 28.42
C CYS A 93 5.19 4.16 28.86
N ASN A 94 4.26 4.09 27.90
CA ASN A 94 2.83 4.22 28.10
C ASN A 94 2.09 3.28 27.17
N SER A 95 1.00 2.69 27.63
CA SER A 95 0.12 1.86 26.81
C SER A 95 -1.16 2.61 26.44
N ASN A 96 -1.91 2.09 25.44
CA ASN A 96 -3.17 2.66 24.97
C ASN A 96 -3.06 4.08 24.37
N MET A 97 -1.93 4.39 23.75
CA MET A 97 -1.63 5.70 23.15
C MET A 97 -2.02 5.79 21.66
N ALA A 98 -2.76 4.82 21.13
CA ALA A 98 -3.15 4.79 19.70
C ALA A 98 -3.91 6.05 19.26
N ASN A 99 -4.67 6.67 20.15
CA ASN A 99 -5.41 7.91 19.90
C ASN A 99 -4.51 9.16 19.78
N GLN A 100 -3.24 9.07 20.14
CA GLN A 100 -2.27 10.16 20.01
C GLN A 100 -1.70 10.29 18.60
N VAL A 101 -2.04 9.35 17.72
CA VAL A 101 -1.65 9.37 16.31
C VAL A 101 -2.90 9.15 15.46
N GLN A 102 -3.34 10.21 14.81
CA GLN A 102 -4.49 10.15 13.92
C GLN A 102 -4.05 9.91 12.46
N PRO A 103 -4.82 9.17 11.67
CA PRO A 103 -4.54 8.99 10.25
C PRO A 103 -4.57 10.32 9.50
N ILE A 104 -3.49 10.66 8.81
CA ILE A 104 -3.42 11.85 7.99
C ILE A 104 -4.22 11.65 6.71
N SER A 105 -5.09 12.60 6.36
CA SER A 105 -5.77 12.61 5.06
C SER A 105 -4.77 12.80 3.93
N LEU A 106 -4.68 11.80 3.05
CA LEU A 106 -3.86 11.83 1.86
C LEU A 106 -4.76 11.71 0.64
N GLU A 107 -4.66 12.65 -0.28
CA GLU A 107 -5.55 12.73 -1.43
C GLU A 107 -4.80 12.62 -2.75
N LEU A 108 -5.44 11.99 -3.72
CA LEU A 108 -5.04 11.94 -5.11
C LEU A 108 -5.72 13.08 -5.91
N PRO A 109 -5.13 13.60 -6.99
CA PRO A 109 -3.76 13.29 -7.42
C PRO A 109 -2.71 13.96 -6.53
N PHE A 110 -1.55 13.37 -6.44
CA PHE A 110 -0.40 14.04 -5.82
C PHE A 110 0.05 15.23 -6.66
N ALA A 111 0.53 16.30 -6.02
CA ALA A 111 1.17 17.39 -6.73
C ALA A 111 2.58 17.01 -7.23
N SER A 112 3.26 16.18 -6.46
CA SER A 112 4.57 15.59 -6.77
C SER A 112 4.71 14.26 -6.02
N LEU A 113 5.51 13.34 -6.52
CA LEU A 113 5.82 12.09 -5.82
C LEU A 113 6.94 12.26 -4.78
N THR A 114 7.66 13.37 -4.82
CA THR A 114 8.78 13.68 -3.96
C THR A 114 8.68 15.08 -3.37
N GLY A 115 9.43 15.32 -2.30
CA GLY A 115 9.50 16.64 -1.65
C GLY A 115 8.59 16.78 -0.43
N GLY A 116 8.69 17.93 0.23
CA GLY A 116 8.00 18.22 1.50
C GLY A 116 6.61 18.86 1.37
N SER A 117 6.05 18.95 0.15
CA SER A 117 4.70 19.48 -0.06
C SER A 117 3.65 18.65 0.67
N THR A 118 2.58 19.30 1.12
CA THR A 118 1.41 18.63 1.73
C THR A 118 0.71 17.65 0.79
N HIS A 119 0.92 17.80 -0.51
CA HIS A 119 0.38 16.95 -1.57
C HIS A 119 1.44 16.00 -2.16
N SER A 120 2.52 15.73 -1.41
CA SER A 120 3.55 14.75 -1.77
C SER A 120 3.51 13.58 -0.79
N PRO A 121 3.48 12.32 -1.27
CA PRO A 121 3.49 11.15 -0.40
C PRO A 121 4.80 11.03 0.38
N GLN A 122 5.93 11.52 -0.15
CA GLN A 122 7.23 11.44 0.53
C GLN A 122 7.22 12.10 1.91
N ARG A 123 6.47 13.17 2.08
CA ARG A 123 6.31 13.86 3.37
C ARG A 123 5.76 12.95 4.47
N TYR A 124 4.97 11.96 4.11
CA TYR A 124 4.24 11.09 5.04
C TYR A 124 4.75 9.65 5.06
N GLN A 125 5.93 9.41 4.47
CA GLN A 125 6.51 8.08 4.42
C GLN A 125 6.65 7.48 5.82
N GLY A 126 6.14 6.25 6.00
CA GLY A 126 6.10 5.54 7.28
C GLY A 126 4.96 5.95 8.21
N MET A 127 4.21 7.01 7.89
CA MET A 127 3.14 7.51 8.73
C MET A 127 1.80 6.82 8.45
N LEU A 128 0.93 6.85 9.44
CA LEU A 128 -0.44 6.40 9.32
C LEU A 128 -1.24 7.40 8.49
N VAL A 129 -1.85 6.93 7.41
CA VAL A 129 -2.64 7.75 6.47
C VAL A 129 -4.01 7.13 6.22
N LYS A 130 -4.94 7.96 5.76
CA LYS A 130 -6.23 7.53 5.20
C LYS A 130 -6.45 8.20 3.85
N LEU A 131 -7.05 7.47 2.93
CA LEU A 131 -7.52 7.95 1.64
C LEU A 131 -9.03 8.20 1.76
N PRO A 132 -9.47 9.46 1.94
CA PRO A 132 -10.89 9.77 2.19
C PRO A 132 -11.76 9.64 0.94
N GLN A 133 -11.11 9.64 -0.22
CA GLN A 133 -11.76 9.58 -1.52
C GLN A 133 -12.26 8.17 -1.83
N THR A 134 -13.35 8.07 -2.58
CA THR A 134 -13.73 6.83 -3.23
C THR A 134 -12.79 6.58 -4.41
N LEU A 135 -12.03 5.50 -4.35
CA LEU A 135 -11.04 5.17 -5.34
C LEU A 135 -11.48 3.99 -6.21
N THR A 136 -11.06 4.03 -7.45
CA THR A 136 -11.33 2.97 -8.43
C THR A 136 -10.14 2.03 -8.53
N VAL A 137 -10.39 0.73 -8.55
CA VAL A 137 -9.38 -0.28 -8.92
C VAL A 137 -9.03 -0.08 -10.39
N SER A 138 -7.92 0.56 -10.66
CA SER A 138 -7.44 0.82 -12.02
C SER A 138 -6.65 -0.37 -12.58
N GLU A 139 -6.04 -1.18 -11.70
CA GLU A 139 -5.29 -2.36 -12.08
C GLU A 139 -5.32 -3.40 -10.95
N ASN A 140 -5.49 -4.66 -11.31
CA ASN A 140 -5.48 -5.82 -10.39
C ASN A 140 -4.55 -6.96 -10.87
N TYR A 141 -3.63 -6.70 -11.79
CA TYR A 141 -2.71 -7.70 -12.35
C TYR A 141 -1.89 -8.40 -11.25
N ASN A 142 -1.36 -7.62 -10.34
CA ASN A 142 -0.54 -8.12 -9.23
C ASN A 142 -1.34 -8.69 -8.05
N TYR A 143 -2.67 -8.57 -8.09
CA TYR A 143 -3.50 -8.90 -6.93
C TYR A 143 -3.43 -10.38 -6.55
N GLY A 144 -3.51 -11.29 -7.51
CA GLY A 144 -3.47 -12.73 -7.25
C GLY A 144 -2.11 -13.22 -6.74
N ARG A 145 -1.02 -12.59 -7.18
CA ARG A 145 0.34 -13.01 -6.84
C ARG A 145 0.90 -12.29 -5.62
N TYR A 146 0.71 -10.99 -5.53
CA TYR A 146 1.38 -10.13 -4.53
C TYR A 146 0.40 -9.43 -3.60
N GLY A 147 -0.91 -9.57 -3.78
CA GLY A 147 -1.91 -8.87 -2.97
C GLY A 147 -2.10 -7.39 -3.34
N GLU A 148 -1.43 -6.88 -4.36
CA GLU A 148 -1.37 -5.45 -4.72
C GLU A 148 -2.52 -5.03 -5.62
N LEU A 149 -3.18 -3.92 -5.29
CA LEU A 149 -4.19 -3.24 -6.08
C LEU A 149 -3.70 -1.83 -6.44
N SER A 150 -3.78 -1.44 -7.72
CA SER A 150 -3.62 -0.03 -8.08
C SER A 150 -4.96 0.69 -7.94
N LEU A 151 -4.99 1.70 -7.10
CA LEU A 151 -6.16 2.55 -6.83
C LEU A 151 -5.94 3.94 -7.41
N SER A 152 -7.00 4.54 -7.98
CA SER A 152 -6.95 5.87 -8.59
C SER A 152 -8.29 6.60 -8.54
N LEU A 153 -8.29 7.89 -8.89
CA LEU A 153 -9.50 8.67 -9.12
C LEU A 153 -10.10 8.34 -10.50
N GLY A 154 -10.89 7.26 -10.56
CA GLY A 154 -11.48 6.78 -11.80
C GLY A 154 -10.49 6.03 -12.70
N ARG A 155 -10.89 5.79 -13.95
CA ARG A 155 -10.12 5.01 -14.91
C ARG A 155 -8.85 5.73 -15.36
N LEU A 156 -7.73 5.04 -15.36
CA LEU A 156 -6.48 5.49 -15.99
C LEU A 156 -6.38 4.89 -17.39
N TYR A 157 -6.34 5.75 -18.41
CA TYR A 157 -6.15 5.30 -19.80
C TYR A 157 -4.67 5.13 -20.10
N ILE A 158 -4.33 4.09 -20.87
CA ILE A 158 -3.01 3.95 -21.44
C ILE A 158 -2.78 5.12 -22.39
N PRO A 159 -1.68 5.91 -22.25
CA PRO A 159 -1.49 7.12 -23.05
C PRO A 159 -1.59 6.90 -24.57
N THR A 160 -1.03 5.80 -25.06
CA THR A 160 -1.03 5.45 -26.48
C THR A 160 -2.37 4.95 -27.02
N ASN A 161 -3.36 4.72 -26.15
CA ASN A 161 -4.74 4.47 -26.61
C ASN A 161 -5.48 5.77 -27.00
N LEU A 162 -4.99 6.92 -26.55
CA LEU A 162 -5.63 8.22 -26.77
C LEU A 162 -4.79 9.15 -27.66
N TYR A 163 -3.47 9.00 -27.63
CA TYR A 163 -2.52 9.92 -28.30
C TYR A 163 -1.43 9.14 -29.02
N PRO A 164 -0.83 9.68 -30.08
CA PRO A 164 0.33 9.08 -30.73
C PRO A 164 1.48 8.82 -29.73
N ALA A 165 2.19 7.74 -29.91
CA ALA A 165 3.34 7.40 -29.08
C ALA A 165 4.38 8.55 -29.11
N LEU A 166 4.98 8.84 -27.96
CA LEU A 166 5.98 9.89 -27.76
C LEU A 166 5.48 11.33 -27.92
N SER A 167 4.21 11.56 -28.27
CA SER A 167 3.64 12.92 -28.33
C SER A 167 3.69 13.62 -26.99
N PRO A 168 3.69 14.96 -26.93
CA PRO A 168 3.58 15.72 -25.68
C PRO A 168 2.37 15.33 -24.85
N GLU A 169 1.23 15.10 -25.50
CA GLU A 169 -0.04 14.70 -24.86
C GLU A 169 0.06 13.32 -24.22
N ALA A 170 0.70 12.35 -24.91
CA ALA A 170 0.93 11.01 -24.33
C ALA A 170 1.84 11.10 -23.10
N LYS A 171 2.92 11.89 -23.16
CA LYS A 171 3.82 12.11 -22.02
C LYS A 171 3.12 12.81 -20.85
N ALA A 172 2.32 13.82 -21.12
CA ALA A 172 1.55 14.53 -20.10
C ALA A 172 0.53 13.61 -19.42
N LEU A 173 -0.17 12.76 -20.19
CA LEU A 173 -1.10 11.79 -19.62
C LEU A 173 -0.37 10.73 -18.80
N ALA A 174 0.79 10.25 -19.23
CA ALA A 174 1.62 9.31 -18.45
C ALA A 174 2.01 9.89 -17.09
N GLN A 175 2.47 11.16 -17.08
CA GLN A 175 2.81 11.87 -15.84
C GLN A 175 1.59 12.04 -14.94
N LYS A 176 0.45 12.46 -15.50
CA LYS A 176 -0.81 12.58 -14.76
C LYS A 176 -1.23 11.25 -14.12
N ASN A 177 -1.11 10.16 -14.87
CA ASN A 177 -1.43 8.82 -14.37
C ASN A 177 -0.55 8.42 -13.19
N LEU A 178 0.75 8.73 -13.23
CA LEU A 178 1.68 8.47 -12.13
C LEU A 178 1.27 9.20 -10.84
N LEU A 179 0.84 10.47 -10.97
CA LEU A 179 0.40 11.28 -9.84
C LEU A 179 -0.99 10.89 -9.31
N SER A 180 -1.80 10.23 -10.14
CA SER A 180 -3.21 9.92 -9.85
C SER A 180 -3.44 8.52 -9.28
N LYS A 181 -2.40 7.77 -8.94
CA LYS A 181 -2.52 6.40 -8.44
C LYS A 181 -1.71 6.16 -7.18
N ILE A 182 -2.15 5.18 -6.42
CA ILE A 182 -1.44 4.61 -5.28
C ILE A 182 -1.68 3.10 -5.25
N ILE A 183 -0.72 2.34 -4.76
CA ILE A 183 -0.90 0.89 -4.55
C ILE A 183 -1.53 0.69 -3.17
N PHE A 184 -2.49 -0.21 -3.06
CA PHE A 184 -2.95 -0.76 -1.80
C PHE A 184 -2.51 -2.21 -1.74
N ASP A 185 -1.73 -2.56 -0.72
CA ASP A 185 -1.05 -3.85 -0.57
C ASP A 185 -1.76 -4.72 0.48
N ASP A 186 -1.32 -5.95 0.70
CA ASP A 186 -1.92 -6.87 1.67
C ASP A 186 -1.14 -7.00 3.00
N GLY A 187 0.02 -6.35 3.12
CA GLY A 187 0.85 -6.37 4.34
C GLY A 187 1.73 -7.61 4.48
N TYR A 188 1.94 -8.38 3.42
CA TYR A 188 2.71 -9.63 3.47
C TYR A 188 3.82 -9.69 2.42
N ASN A 189 4.86 -10.46 2.71
CA ASN A 189 6.00 -10.69 1.80
C ASN A 189 5.85 -11.93 0.92
N ASN A 190 4.98 -12.88 1.29
CA ASN A 190 4.82 -14.10 0.53
C ASN A 190 3.86 -13.92 -0.65
N GLN A 191 4.09 -14.71 -1.69
CA GLN A 191 3.30 -14.70 -2.91
C GLN A 191 2.15 -15.72 -2.87
N ASN A 192 1.20 -15.55 -3.79
CA ASN A 192 0.11 -16.48 -4.07
C ASN A 192 -0.78 -16.77 -2.85
N ARG A 193 -0.98 -15.77 -2.00
CA ARG A 193 -1.96 -15.86 -0.92
C ARG A 193 -3.38 -15.78 -1.48
N THR A 194 -4.32 -16.37 -0.74
CA THR A 194 -5.73 -16.14 -1.05
C THR A 194 -6.03 -14.65 -1.00
N PRO A 195 -6.58 -14.07 -2.06
CA PRO A 195 -6.96 -12.65 -2.07
C PRO A 195 -7.86 -12.31 -0.88
N TRP A 196 -7.63 -11.16 -0.28
CA TRP A 196 -8.24 -10.71 0.96
C TRP A 196 -9.46 -9.79 0.75
N LEU A 197 -9.64 -9.29 -0.46
CA LEU A 197 -10.82 -8.51 -0.88
C LEU A 197 -11.48 -9.13 -2.11
N PRO A 198 -12.79 -9.03 -2.23
CA PRO A 198 -13.74 -8.73 -1.15
C PRO A 198 -13.68 -9.78 -0.04
N THR A 199 -14.22 -9.51 1.14
CA THR A 199 -14.14 -10.42 2.30
C THR A 199 -14.68 -11.82 2.05
N ASN A 200 -15.53 -11.98 1.05
CA ASN A 200 -16.08 -13.26 0.58
C ASN A 200 -15.55 -13.61 -0.82
N PHE A 201 -14.27 -13.35 -1.08
CA PHE A 201 -13.62 -13.63 -2.34
C PHE A 201 -13.82 -15.09 -2.79
N SER A 202 -14.21 -15.26 -4.04
CA SER A 202 -14.39 -16.57 -4.68
C SER A 202 -14.29 -16.43 -6.20
N ALA A 203 -14.30 -17.55 -6.93
CA ALA A 203 -14.37 -17.52 -8.39
C ALA A 203 -15.62 -16.77 -8.92
N ALA A 204 -16.72 -16.76 -8.14
CA ALA A 204 -17.93 -16.02 -8.48
C ALA A 204 -17.92 -14.57 -7.99
N ASN A 205 -17.08 -14.24 -7.00
CA ASN A 205 -16.97 -12.92 -6.40
C ASN A 205 -15.51 -12.44 -6.37
N THR A 206 -14.94 -12.23 -7.54
CA THR A 206 -13.59 -11.73 -7.73
C THR A 206 -13.57 -10.20 -7.74
N LEU A 207 -12.48 -9.60 -7.25
CA LEU A 207 -12.24 -8.18 -7.43
C LEU A 207 -11.80 -7.89 -8.87
N ARG A 208 -12.44 -6.91 -9.51
CA ARG A 208 -12.20 -6.55 -10.91
C ARG A 208 -11.80 -5.08 -11.04
N SER A 209 -11.02 -4.78 -12.08
CA SER A 209 -10.79 -3.38 -12.47
C SER A 209 -12.12 -2.66 -12.72
N GLY A 210 -12.22 -1.42 -12.24
CA GLY A 210 -13.45 -0.64 -12.27
C GLY A 210 -14.27 -0.72 -10.98
N TYR A 211 -14.00 -1.68 -10.07
CA TYR A 211 -14.65 -1.67 -8.76
C TYR A 211 -14.20 -0.46 -7.96
N GLN A 212 -15.05 0.01 -7.07
CA GLN A 212 -14.76 1.15 -6.22
C GLN A 212 -14.54 0.71 -4.77
N LEU A 213 -13.58 1.36 -4.13
CA LEU A 213 -13.22 1.17 -2.74
C LEU A 213 -13.27 2.50 -2.00
N LYS A 214 -13.65 2.44 -0.74
CA LYS A 214 -13.56 3.56 0.21
C LYS A 214 -12.84 3.12 1.48
N ASN A 215 -12.54 4.08 2.34
CA ASN A 215 -11.95 3.83 3.67
C ASN A 215 -10.58 3.13 3.62
N ALA A 216 -9.78 3.36 2.58
CA ALA A 216 -8.41 2.84 2.56
C ALA A 216 -7.57 3.59 3.61
N GLU A 217 -7.13 2.85 4.64
CA GLU A 217 -6.31 3.36 5.74
C GLU A 217 -5.13 2.41 5.97
N GLY A 218 -3.96 2.95 6.30
CA GLY A 218 -2.79 2.14 6.59
C GLY A 218 -1.51 2.96 6.67
N ILE A 219 -0.39 2.28 6.63
CA ILE A 219 0.93 2.92 6.62
C ILE A 219 1.34 3.23 5.19
N LEU A 220 1.72 4.49 4.95
CA LEU A 220 2.28 4.90 3.65
C LEU A 220 3.76 4.53 3.58
N GLU A 221 4.14 3.75 2.59
CA GLU A 221 5.54 3.43 2.34
C GLU A 221 5.91 3.56 0.85
N TYR A 222 7.21 3.64 0.59
CA TYR A 222 7.76 3.53 -0.76
C TYR A 222 8.60 2.27 -0.86
N ARG A 223 8.14 1.31 -1.68
CA ARG A 223 8.83 0.04 -1.89
C ARG A 223 8.56 -0.46 -3.31
N PHE A 224 9.51 -1.18 -3.89
CA PHE A 224 9.38 -1.73 -5.26
C PHE A 224 8.99 -0.66 -6.30
N ASN A 225 9.62 0.52 -6.23
CA ASN A 225 9.41 1.66 -7.11
C ASN A 225 7.97 2.22 -7.13
N GLY A 226 7.21 2.04 -6.06
CA GLY A 226 5.84 2.54 -5.95
C GLY A 226 5.45 2.99 -4.56
N TRP A 227 4.70 4.09 -4.49
CA TRP A 227 4.02 4.50 -3.28
C TRP A 227 2.86 3.55 -3.00
N ARG A 228 2.80 3.06 -1.78
CA ARG A 228 1.78 2.09 -1.34
C ARG A 228 1.28 2.35 0.06
N VAL A 229 0.08 1.91 0.33
CA VAL A 229 -0.52 1.87 1.65
C VAL A 229 -0.56 0.41 2.10
N GLN A 230 0.06 0.14 3.23
CA GLN A 230 0.03 -1.17 3.89
C GLN A 230 -1.10 -1.21 4.92
N PRO A 231 -1.98 -2.20 4.89
CA PRO A 231 -3.05 -2.33 5.87
C PRO A 231 -2.49 -2.53 7.27
N VAL A 232 -3.18 -2.03 8.26
CA VAL A 232 -2.86 -2.24 9.68
C VAL A 232 -3.87 -3.20 10.28
N LEU A 233 -3.41 -4.32 10.85
CA LEU A 233 -4.27 -5.28 11.52
C LEU A 233 -5.04 -4.62 12.66
N GLY A 234 -6.34 -4.90 12.75
CA GLY A 234 -7.22 -4.32 13.76
C GLY A 234 -7.73 -2.91 13.43
N ARG A 235 -7.32 -2.30 12.31
CA ARG A 235 -7.86 -1.03 11.80
C ARG A 235 -8.80 -1.25 10.62
N ASN A 236 -9.42 -0.13 10.18
CA ASN A 236 -10.36 -0.15 9.06
C ASN A 236 -9.69 -0.68 7.79
N GLN A 237 -10.30 -1.70 7.20
CA GLN A 237 -9.93 -2.21 5.90
C GLN A 237 -10.77 -1.52 4.83
N PRO A 238 -10.24 -1.37 3.59
CA PRO A 238 -11.03 -0.78 2.53
C PRO A 238 -12.26 -1.65 2.21
N GLU A 239 -13.35 -0.98 1.93
CA GLU A 239 -14.62 -1.61 1.56
C GLU A 239 -14.86 -1.53 0.06
N VAL A 240 -15.26 -2.63 -0.54
CA VAL A 240 -15.82 -2.62 -1.90
C VAL A 240 -17.25 -2.09 -1.84
N ILE A 241 -17.47 -0.86 -2.34
CA ILE A 241 -18.77 -0.19 -2.25
C ILE A 241 -19.62 -0.34 -3.52
N THR A 242 -19.00 -0.51 -4.66
CA THR A 242 -19.69 -0.57 -5.93
C THR A 242 -18.99 -1.52 -6.88
N GLN A 243 -19.75 -2.46 -7.42
CA GLN A 243 -19.32 -3.31 -8.50
C GLN A 243 -19.67 -2.63 -9.83
N THR A 244 -18.91 -1.63 -10.23
CA THR A 244 -19.14 -0.85 -11.46
C THR A 244 -18.86 -1.63 -12.74
N ASN A 245 -18.23 -2.80 -12.62
CA ASN A 245 -17.96 -3.70 -13.72
C ASN A 245 -18.39 -5.15 -13.36
N PRO A 246 -19.66 -5.38 -13.08
CA PRO A 246 -20.14 -6.72 -12.75
C PRO A 246 -20.02 -7.65 -13.96
N ARG A 247 -19.99 -8.95 -13.71
CA ARG A 247 -20.13 -9.93 -14.79
C ARG A 247 -21.49 -9.78 -15.42
N GLN A 248 -21.52 -9.64 -16.73
CA GLN A 248 -22.78 -9.64 -17.47
C GLN A 248 -23.40 -11.04 -17.45
N SER A 249 -24.72 -11.09 -17.38
CA SER A 249 -25.46 -12.32 -17.57
C SER A 249 -25.21 -12.89 -18.98
N VAL A 250 -25.40 -14.19 -19.11
CA VAL A 250 -25.28 -14.84 -20.43
C VAL A 250 -26.28 -14.19 -21.39
N ILE A 251 -25.78 -13.74 -22.53
CA ILE A 251 -26.64 -13.17 -23.59
C ILE A 251 -27.61 -14.25 -24.05
N THR A 252 -28.91 -13.98 -23.96
CA THR A 252 -29.96 -14.89 -24.43
C THR A 252 -29.89 -15.02 -25.94
N LYS A 253 -29.90 -16.26 -26.45
CA LYS A 253 -29.94 -16.51 -27.88
C LYS A 253 -31.42 -16.41 -28.37
N ASN A 254 -31.66 -15.52 -29.32
CA ASN A 254 -32.94 -15.49 -30.02
C ASN A 254 -32.95 -16.55 -31.13
N ALA A 255 -34.15 -17.08 -31.43
CA ALA A 255 -34.30 -18.25 -32.33
C ALA A 255 -33.65 -18.08 -33.70
N ASN A 256 -33.63 -16.85 -34.24
CA ASN A 256 -33.14 -16.57 -35.61
C ASN A 256 -31.77 -15.89 -35.63
N HIS A 257 -30.98 -15.97 -34.52
CA HIS A 257 -29.68 -15.33 -34.43
C HIS A 257 -28.55 -16.34 -34.23
N ILE A 258 -27.42 -16.10 -34.86
CA ILE A 258 -26.18 -16.82 -34.58
C ILE A 258 -25.40 -16.03 -33.51
N ARG A 259 -24.89 -16.75 -32.52
CA ARG A 259 -23.97 -16.16 -31.53
C ARG A 259 -22.56 -16.47 -31.97
N VAL A 260 -21.75 -15.42 -32.16
CA VAL A 260 -20.32 -15.52 -32.44
C VAL A 260 -19.56 -14.97 -31.24
N ALA A 261 -18.55 -15.71 -30.79
CA ALA A 261 -17.63 -15.26 -29.73
C ALA A 261 -16.21 -15.37 -30.24
N SER A 262 -15.41 -14.34 -29.93
CA SER A 262 -13.97 -14.33 -30.16
C SER A 262 -13.26 -14.18 -28.85
N PHE A 263 -12.30 -15.05 -28.55
CA PHE A 263 -11.52 -15.04 -27.35
C PHE A 263 -10.03 -15.04 -27.70
N ASN A 264 -9.28 -14.14 -27.09
CA ASN A 264 -7.83 -14.28 -27.04
C ASN A 264 -7.50 -15.07 -25.77
N VAL A 265 -7.12 -16.31 -25.93
CA VAL A 265 -6.75 -17.22 -24.83
C VAL A 265 -5.26 -17.52 -24.92
N LEU A 266 -4.48 -16.62 -24.33
CA LEU A 266 -3.03 -16.81 -24.20
C LEU A 266 -2.77 -18.12 -23.45
N ASN A 267 -1.93 -18.98 -24.05
CA ASN A 267 -1.53 -20.27 -23.46
C ASN A 267 -2.73 -21.18 -23.13
N TYR A 268 -3.72 -21.25 -24.05
CA TYR A 268 -4.81 -22.20 -23.90
C TYR A 268 -4.27 -23.62 -24.01
N ASP A 269 -4.41 -24.38 -22.94
CA ASP A 269 -4.14 -25.81 -22.88
C ASP A 269 -5.48 -26.57 -22.79
N ASN A 270 -5.74 -27.42 -23.79
CA ASN A 270 -6.93 -28.26 -23.82
C ASN A 270 -6.67 -29.64 -23.19
N GLY A 271 -5.54 -29.83 -22.47
CA GLY A 271 -5.14 -31.11 -21.91
C GLY A 271 -4.53 -32.08 -22.93
N ALA A 272 -4.35 -31.68 -24.19
CA ALA A 272 -3.61 -32.47 -25.16
C ALA A 272 -2.10 -32.33 -24.87
N THR A 273 -1.42 -33.44 -24.81
CA THR A 273 0.03 -33.50 -24.64
C THR A 273 0.71 -32.84 -25.82
N GLY A 274 1.51 -31.81 -25.62
CA GLY A 274 2.34 -31.22 -26.66
C GLY A 274 2.27 -29.72 -26.79
N PHE A 275 1.85 -29.00 -25.76
CA PHE A 275 2.06 -27.56 -25.74
C PHE A 275 3.54 -27.26 -25.44
N PRO A 276 4.19 -26.37 -26.25
CA PRO A 276 5.59 -26.03 -26.05
C PRO A 276 5.87 -25.37 -24.72
#